data_78aec9cfe22e040ea4e4503e28d16466
#
_entry.id   78aec9cfe22e040ea4e4503e28d16466
#
_cell.length_a   1.000
_cell.length_b   1.000
_cell.length_c   1.000
_cell.angle_alpha   90.00
_cell.angle_beta   90.00
_cell.angle_gamma   90.00
#
_symmetry.space_group_name_H-M   'P 1'
#
loop_
_entity.id
_entity.type
_entity.pdbx_description
1 polymer ?
#
loop_
_entity_poly.entity_id
_entity_poly.type
_entity_poly.pdbx_seq_one_letter_code
_entity_poly.pdbx_strand_id
1 'polypeptide(L)'
;MNNDTPNQIDLENGEMQKALQIIQFTRRSLFLTGKAGTGKSTFMRHIAATIKKKHIILAPTGIAAINAGGSTLHSFFKLPFHPLLPTDKRYTPRNIRDTLKYNGEKTKLLREVELIIIDEISMVRADIIDFIDKELRIYNRNMREPFGGKQLLLVGDIY
;
A
#
# COMPACT_ATOMS: atom_id res chain seq x y z
N MET A 1 -9.80 -18.92 -30.28
CA MET A 1 -9.30 -19.73 -29.17
C MET A 1 -8.73 -18.77 -28.13
N ASN A 2 -9.53 -18.47 -27.14
CA ASN A 2 -9.05 -17.57 -26.10
C ASN A 2 -8.20 -18.37 -25.14
N ASN A 3 -6.91 -18.25 -25.29
CA ASN A 3 -5.96 -18.73 -24.31
C ASN A 3 -5.79 -17.71 -23.19
N ASP A 4 -6.90 -17.18 -22.71
CA ASP A 4 -6.88 -16.34 -21.53
C ASP A 4 -6.64 -17.23 -20.33
N THR A 5 -5.37 -17.53 -20.10
CA THR A 5 -5.00 -18.09 -18.81
C THR A 5 -5.41 -17.07 -17.75
N PRO A 6 -6.02 -17.50 -16.62
CA PRO A 6 -6.51 -16.58 -15.59
C PRO A 6 -5.47 -15.62 -15.03
N ASN A 7 -4.22 -15.81 -15.40
CA ASN A 7 -3.08 -15.02 -14.91
C ASN A 7 -2.49 -14.08 -15.96
N GLN A 8 -3.09 -13.97 -17.13
CA GLN A 8 -2.55 -13.10 -18.17
C GLN A 8 -3.16 -11.71 -18.08
N ILE A 9 -2.28 -10.71 -17.99
CA ILE A 9 -2.69 -9.30 -18.02
C ILE A 9 -3.06 -8.93 -19.43
N ASP A 10 -4.21 -8.32 -19.61
CA ASP A 10 -4.57 -7.65 -20.85
C ASP A 10 -3.91 -6.27 -20.86
N LEU A 11 -2.69 -6.22 -21.40
CA LEU A 11 -1.93 -4.97 -21.55
C LEU A 11 -2.55 -4.04 -22.62
N GLU A 12 -3.51 -4.54 -23.39
CA GLU A 12 -4.25 -3.74 -24.37
C GLU A 12 -5.46 -3.06 -23.75
N ASN A 13 -5.83 -3.43 -22.52
CA ASN A 13 -6.89 -2.76 -21.79
C ASN A 13 -6.48 -1.31 -21.51
N GLY A 14 -7.21 -0.37 -22.10
CA GLY A 14 -6.89 1.05 -21.99
C GLY A 14 -6.87 1.59 -20.56
N GLU A 15 -7.72 1.05 -19.67
CA GLU A 15 -7.74 1.45 -18.25
C GLU A 15 -6.49 1.00 -17.51
N MET A 16 -6.06 -0.24 -17.73
CA MET A 16 -4.84 -0.77 -17.11
C MET A 16 -3.60 -0.05 -17.62
N GLN A 17 -3.55 0.29 -18.91
CA GLN A 17 -2.45 1.07 -19.46
C GLN A 17 -2.39 2.48 -18.88
N LYS A 18 -3.54 3.15 -18.73
CA LYS A 18 -3.60 4.46 -18.07
C LYS A 18 -3.12 4.38 -16.63
N ALA A 19 -3.56 3.37 -15.88
CA ALA A 19 -3.14 3.16 -14.49
C ALA A 19 -1.63 2.96 -14.41
N LEU A 20 -1.06 2.13 -15.28
CA LEU A 20 0.37 1.91 -15.35
C LEU A 20 1.16 3.20 -15.63
N GLN A 21 0.69 4.02 -16.56
CA GLN A 21 1.31 5.30 -16.87
C GLN A 21 1.25 6.27 -15.69
N ILE A 22 0.11 6.37 -15.03
CA ILE A 22 -0.05 7.24 -13.85
C ILE A 22 0.91 6.80 -12.74
N ILE A 23 1.01 5.51 -12.48
CA ILE A 23 1.90 4.98 -11.46
C ILE A 23 3.37 5.25 -11.82
N GLN A 24 3.74 5.02 -13.07
CA GLN A 24 5.13 5.10 -13.50
C GLN A 24 5.63 6.54 -13.65
N PHE A 25 4.80 7.44 -14.17
CA PHE A 25 5.21 8.78 -14.57
C PHE A 25 4.69 9.91 -13.69
N THR A 26 3.83 9.62 -12.74
CA THR A 26 3.29 10.63 -11.80
C THR A 26 3.44 10.16 -10.37
N ARG A 27 3.11 11.05 -9.42
CA ARG A 27 3.03 10.73 -7.99
C ARG A 27 1.60 10.58 -7.50
N ARG A 28 0.64 10.47 -8.41
CA ARG A 28 -0.78 10.38 -8.07
C ARG A 28 -1.12 8.98 -7.55
N SER A 29 -1.86 8.94 -6.47
CA SER A 29 -2.38 7.69 -5.92
C SER A 29 -3.57 7.19 -6.72
N LEU A 30 -3.72 5.86 -6.78
CA LEU A 30 -4.79 5.19 -7.52
C LEU A 30 -5.52 4.19 -6.66
N PHE A 31 -6.79 4.01 -6.96
CA PHE A 31 -7.62 2.95 -6.44
C PHE A 31 -8.01 2.01 -7.59
N LEU A 32 -7.51 0.78 -7.54
CA LEU A 32 -7.79 -0.23 -8.55
C LEU A 32 -8.88 -1.15 -8.04
N THR A 33 -10.07 -1.03 -8.62
CA THR A 33 -11.25 -1.79 -8.23
C THR A 33 -11.70 -2.72 -9.34
N GLY A 34 -12.52 -3.69 -8.99
CA GLY A 34 -13.12 -4.62 -9.93
C GLY A 34 -13.62 -5.85 -9.18
N LYS A 35 -14.34 -6.71 -9.89
CA LYS A 35 -14.79 -7.98 -9.34
C LYS A 35 -13.61 -8.96 -9.22
N ALA A 36 -13.71 -9.91 -8.32
CA ALA A 36 -12.77 -11.02 -8.23
C ALA A 36 -12.62 -11.69 -9.62
N GLY A 37 -11.39 -12.02 -10.00
CA GLY A 37 -11.11 -12.66 -11.28
C GLY A 37 -10.94 -11.71 -12.46
N THR A 38 -10.91 -10.38 -12.25
CA THR A 38 -10.73 -9.39 -13.33
C THR A 38 -9.28 -9.05 -13.63
N GLY A 39 -8.32 -9.79 -13.07
CA GLY A 39 -6.89 -9.59 -13.34
C GLY A 39 -6.21 -8.55 -12.44
N LYS A 40 -6.87 -8.05 -11.38
CA LYS A 40 -6.26 -7.07 -10.47
C LYS A 40 -4.95 -7.56 -9.84
N SER A 41 -4.94 -8.78 -9.33
CA SER A 41 -3.75 -9.37 -8.72
C SER A 41 -2.61 -9.54 -9.72
N THR A 42 -2.93 -9.94 -10.94
CA THR A 42 -1.94 -10.08 -12.01
C THR A 42 -1.38 -8.72 -12.41
N PHE A 43 -2.23 -7.70 -12.51
CA PHE A 43 -1.80 -6.34 -12.80
C PHE A 43 -0.89 -5.79 -11.71
N MET A 44 -1.24 -6.01 -10.44
CA MET A 44 -0.42 -5.61 -9.29
C MET A 44 0.96 -6.25 -9.34
N ARG A 45 1.05 -7.54 -9.65
CA ARG A 45 2.33 -8.25 -9.80
C ARG A 45 3.14 -7.73 -10.98
N HIS A 46 2.48 -7.39 -12.07
CA HIS A 46 3.14 -6.80 -13.24
C HIS A 46 3.78 -5.45 -12.87
N ILE A 47 3.04 -4.59 -12.17
CA ILE A 47 3.58 -3.32 -11.67
C ILE A 47 4.80 -3.58 -10.79
N ALA A 48 4.67 -4.48 -9.82
CA ALA A 48 5.76 -4.81 -8.90
C ALA A 48 7.02 -5.31 -9.63
N ALA A 49 6.84 -6.04 -10.73
CA ALA A 49 7.95 -6.57 -11.51
C ALA A 49 8.59 -5.54 -12.46
N THR A 50 7.84 -4.55 -12.91
CA THR A 50 8.28 -3.65 -13.99
C THR A 50 8.53 -2.21 -13.56
N ILE A 51 7.93 -1.76 -12.46
CA ILE A 51 8.08 -0.38 -11.99
C ILE A 51 9.51 -0.11 -11.53
N LYS A 52 10.06 1.04 -11.93
CA LYS A 52 11.40 1.44 -11.51
C LYS A 52 11.43 2.12 -10.15
N LYS A 53 10.28 2.51 -9.63
CA LYS A 53 10.16 3.12 -8.32
C LYS A 53 10.41 2.10 -7.23
N LYS A 54 11.06 2.52 -6.15
CA LYS A 54 11.18 1.70 -4.96
C LYS A 54 9.81 1.54 -4.34
N HIS A 55 9.36 0.31 -4.18
CA HIS A 55 8.00 0.00 -3.75
C HIS A 55 7.97 -1.10 -2.70
N ILE A 56 6.85 -1.15 -1.98
CA ILE A 56 6.52 -2.24 -1.07
C ILE A 56 5.10 -2.70 -1.34
N ILE A 57 4.84 -3.98 -1.07
CA ILE A 57 3.52 -4.58 -1.19
C ILE A 57 3.06 -5.01 0.19
N LEU A 58 1.87 -4.57 0.58
CA LEU A 58 1.27 -4.84 1.88
C LEU A 58 -0.13 -5.40 1.73
N ALA A 59 -0.57 -6.17 2.71
CA ALA A 59 -1.91 -6.74 2.76
C ALA A 59 -2.39 -6.87 4.20
N PRO A 60 -3.71 -6.93 4.46
CA PRO A 60 -4.25 -6.98 5.82
C PRO A 60 -4.11 -8.34 6.51
N THR A 61 -3.91 -9.43 5.75
CA THR A 61 -3.80 -10.78 6.31
C THR A 61 -2.55 -11.49 5.83
N GLY A 62 -2.09 -12.50 6.58
CA GLY A 62 -0.92 -13.29 6.21
C GLY A 62 -1.09 -14.01 4.88
N ILE A 63 -2.28 -14.58 4.63
CA ILE A 63 -2.56 -15.29 3.36
C ILE A 63 -2.52 -14.30 2.18
N ALA A 64 -3.18 -13.16 2.31
CA ALA A 64 -3.18 -12.14 1.26
C ALA A 64 -1.76 -11.60 1.01
N ALA A 65 -0.96 -11.41 2.05
CA ALA A 65 0.42 -10.96 1.93
C ALA A 65 1.28 -11.98 1.16
N ILE A 66 1.14 -13.26 1.46
CA ILE A 66 1.85 -14.33 0.74
C ILE A 66 1.45 -14.34 -0.74
N ASN A 67 0.16 -14.28 -1.01
CA ASN A 67 -0.36 -14.28 -2.39
C ASN A 67 0.11 -13.07 -3.19
N ALA A 68 0.23 -11.92 -2.54
CA ALA A 68 0.68 -10.69 -3.16
C ALA A 68 2.21 -10.58 -3.29
N GLY A 69 2.95 -11.42 -2.58
CA GLY A 69 4.41 -11.36 -2.53
C GLY A 69 4.94 -10.25 -1.65
N GLY A 70 4.21 -9.89 -0.59
CA GLY A 70 4.56 -8.80 0.31
C GLY A 70 4.47 -9.16 1.78
N SER A 71 4.29 -8.16 2.62
CA SER A 71 4.17 -8.27 4.07
C SER A 71 2.79 -7.84 4.55
N THR A 72 2.43 -8.20 5.79
CA THR A 72 1.20 -7.69 6.39
C THR A 72 1.38 -6.22 6.81
N LEU A 73 0.27 -5.47 6.77
CA LEU A 73 0.24 -4.09 7.28
C LEU A 73 0.65 -4.02 8.75
N HIS A 74 0.13 -4.93 9.58
CA HIS A 74 0.42 -4.96 11.01
C HIS A 74 1.90 -5.20 11.31
N SER A 75 2.53 -6.12 10.59
CA SER A 75 3.94 -6.40 10.74
C SER A 75 4.82 -5.23 10.27
N PHE A 76 4.50 -4.69 9.11
CA PHE A 76 5.32 -3.63 8.50
C PHE A 76 5.27 -2.33 9.30
N PHE A 77 4.08 -1.89 9.71
CA PHE A 77 3.88 -0.64 10.45
C PHE A 77 3.81 -0.80 11.96
N LYS A 78 4.04 -2.00 12.49
CA LYS A 78 3.91 -2.32 13.92
C LYS A 78 2.56 -1.89 14.49
N LEU A 79 1.49 -2.21 13.76
CA LEU A 79 0.14 -1.86 14.17
C LEU A 79 -0.29 -2.71 15.37
N PRO A 80 -0.96 -2.12 16.37
CA PRO A 80 -1.55 -2.90 17.45
C PRO A 80 -2.74 -3.73 16.95
N PHE A 81 -3.01 -4.86 17.62
CA PHE A 81 -4.15 -5.71 17.30
C PHE A 81 -5.45 -5.24 17.97
N HIS A 82 -5.40 -4.18 18.76
CA HIS A 82 -6.57 -3.55 19.35
C HIS A 82 -6.93 -2.29 18.59
N PRO A 83 -8.18 -1.77 18.72
CA PRO A 83 -8.58 -0.54 18.06
C PRO A 83 -7.69 0.63 18.47
N LEU A 84 -7.38 1.49 17.49
CA LEU A 84 -6.62 2.72 17.70
C LEU A 84 -7.58 3.83 18.15
N LEU A 85 -7.46 4.23 19.41
CA LEU A 85 -8.29 5.29 19.97
C LEU A 85 -7.62 6.65 19.76
N PRO A 86 -8.38 7.69 19.38
CA PRO A 86 -7.81 9.04 19.23
C PRO A 86 -7.20 9.59 20.53
N THR A 87 -7.62 9.04 21.67
CA THR A 87 -7.13 9.43 23.01
C THR A 87 -5.85 8.69 23.42
N ASP A 88 -5.39 7.74 22.63
CA ASP A 88 -4.19 6.97 22.98
C ASP A 88 -2.93 7.82 22.76
N LYS A 89 -2.33 8.26 23.85
CA LYS A 89 -1.18 9.15 23.82
C LYS A 89 0.08 8.52 23.25
N ARG A 90 0.16 7.18 23.21
CA ARG A 90 1.33 6.46 22.67
C ARG A 90 1.51 6.71 21.18
N TYR A 91 0.42 7.00 20.46
CA TYR A 91 0.40 7.16 19.01
C TYR A 91 0.18 8.61 18.55
N THR A 92 0.36 9.57 19.44
CA THR A 92 0.38 10.98 19.06
C THR A 92 1.64 11.29 18.24
N PRO A 93 1.64 12.33 17.40
CA PRO A 93 2.83 12.73 16.64
C PRO A 93 4.07 12.93 17.51
N ARG A 94 3.88 13.36 18.75
CA ARG A 94 4.98 13.58 19.71
C ARG A 94 5.59 12.28 20.21
N ASN A 95 4.77 11.24 20.39
CA ASN A 95 5.19 10.01 21.06
C ASN A 95 5.36 8.81 20.12
N ILE A 96 4.91 8.90 18.89
CA ILE A 96 4.86 7.75 18.00
C ILE A 96 6.25 7.13 17.74
N ARG A 97 7.28 7.94 17.64
CA ARG A 97 8.66 7.45 17.44
C ARG A 97 9.14 6.61 18.61
N ASP A 98 8.84 7.05 19.84
CA ASP A 98 9.22 6.32 21.05
C ASP A 98 8.40 5.04 21.22
N THR A 99 7.16 5.03 20.77
CA THR A 99 6.28 3.87 20.81
C THR A 99 6.68 2.80 19.81
N LEU A 100 6.93 3.19 18.56
CA LEU A 100 7.24 2.26 17.48
C LEU A 100 8.69 1.79 17.50
N LYS A 101 9.62 2.65 17.85
CA LYS A 101 11.06 2.35 17.97
C LYS A 101 11.62 1.65 16.74
N TYR A 102 11.35 2.18 15.55
CA TYR A 102 11.94 1.66 14.34
C TYR A 102 13.46 1.83 14.34
N ASN A 103 14.17 0.81 13.87
CA ASN A 103 15.61 0.90 13.69
C ASN A 103 15.97 1.80 12.49
N GLY A 104 17.27 2.07 12.31
CA GLY A 104 17.74 2.93 11.23
C GLY A 104 17.43 2.41 9.84
N GLU A 105 17.48 1.10 9.64
CA GLU A 105 17.16 0.47 8.35
C GLU A 105 15.70 0.66 7.99
N LYS A 106 14.80 0.48 8.95
CA LYS A 106 13.36 0.67 8.75
C LYS A 106 13.05 2.14 8.45
N THR A 107 13.62 3.05 9.20
CA THR A 107 13.45 4.49 8.99
C THR A 107 13.93 4.91 7.59
N LYS A 108 15.08 4.40 7.18
CA LYS A 108 15.62 4.63 5.83
C LYS A 108 14.68 4.08 4.75
N LEU A 109 14.17 2.86 4.93
CA LEU A 109 13.21 2.26 4.00
C LEU A 109 11.96 3.10 3.84
N LEU A 110 11.39 3.59 4.96
CA LEU A 110 10.21 4.46 4.95
C LEU A 110 10.45 5.77 4.20
N ARG A 111 11.67 6.30 4.23
CA ARG A 111 12.02 7.51 3.48
C ARG A 111 12.25 7.25 2.00
N GLU A 112 12.87 6.15 1.65
CA GLU A 112 13.24 5.82 0.27
C GLU A 112 12.10 5.26 -0.57
N VAL A 113 11.14 4.60 0.05
CA VAL A 113 10.00 4.02 -0.66
C VAL A 113 9.21 5.15 -1.35
N GLU A 114 8.86 4.93 -2.62
CA GLU A 114 8.10 5.88 -3.43
C GLU A 114 6.67 5.44 -3.64
N LEU A 115 6.43 4.13 -3.75
CA LEU A 115 5.12 3.54 -4.03
C LEU A 115 4.78 2.49 -2.97
N ILE A 116 3.62 2.62 -2.37
CA ILE A 116 3.07 1.64 -1.42
C ILE A 116 1.84 1.00 -2.06
N ILE A 117 1.91 -0.30 -2.30
CA ILE A 117 0.81 -1.09 -2.86
C ILE A 117 0.12 -1.79 -1.70
N ILE A 118 -1.18 -1.57 -1.54
CA ILE A 118 -1.98 -2.23 -0.50
C ILE A 118 -3.06 -3.05 -1.18
N ASP A 119 -2.94 -4.37 -1.08
CA ASP A 119 -3.94 -5.31 -1.58
C ASP A 119 -5.05 -5.51 -0.54
N GLU A 120 -6.21 -5.97 -0.99
CA GLU A 120 -7.38 -6.24 -0.13
C GLU A 120 -7.79 -5.03 0.71
N ILE A 121 -7.78 -3.84 0.11
CA ILE A 121 -8.02 -2.58 0.84
C ILE A 121 -9.39 -2.54 1.52
N SER A 122 -10.38 -3.23 0.98
CA SER A 122 -11.72 -3.31 1.57
C SER A 122 -11.74 -3.94 2.97
N MET A 123 -10.73 -4.73 3.31
CA MET A 123 -10.57 -5.35 4.62
C MET A 123 -9.83 -4.47 5.64
N VAL A 124 -9.36 -3.30 5.22
CA VAL A 124 -8.58 -2.42 6.08
C VAL A 124 -9.49 -1.35 6.69
N ARG A 125 -9.52 -1.28 8.01
CA ARG A 125 -10.32 -0.26 8.72
C ARG A 125 -9.77 1.14 8.49
N ALA A 126 -10.66 2.13 8.55
CA ALA A 126 -10.28 3.53 8.36
C ALA A 126 -9.27 4.01 9.41
N ASP A 127 -9.37 3.56 10.66
CA ASP A 127 -8.42 3.93 11.71
C ASP A 127 -6.99 3.45 11.41
N ILE A 128 -6.85 2.31 10.75
CA ILE A 128 -5.55 1.78 10.32
C ILE A 128 -4.95 2.68 9.22
N ILE A 129 -5.77 3.08 8.25
CA ILE A 129 -5.31 3.97 7.17
C ILE A 129 -4.89 5.33 7.75
N ASP A 130 -5.66 5.89 8.67
CA ASP A 130 -5.32 7.14 9.34
C ASP A 130 -4.01 7.04 10.13
N PHE A 131 -3.78 5.91 10.77
CA PHE A 131 -2.55 5.66 11.50
C PHE A 131 -1.34 5.59 10.56
N ILE A 132 -1.48 4.88 9.44
CA ILE A 132 -0.43 4.78 8.42
C ILE A 132 -0.10 6.16 7.84
N ASP A 133 -1.11 6.96 7.55
CA ASP A 133 -0.92 8.34 7.10
C ASP A 133 -0.11 9.15 8.10
N LYS A 134 -0.49 9.12 9.36
CA LYS A 134 0.23 9.81 10.44
C LYS A 134 1.69 9.35 10.54
N GLU A 135 1.90 8.07 10.53
CA GLU A 135 3.22 7.46 10.64
C GLU A 135 4.14 7.89 9.50
N LEU A 136 3.63 7.82 8.27
CA LEU A 136 4.39 8.22 7.09
C LEU A 136 4.71 9.71 7.07
N ARG A 137 3.78 10.57 7.48
CA ARG A 137 4.04 12.01 7.60
C ARG A 137 5.17 12.28 8.59
N ILE A 138 5.15 11.62 9.74
CA ILE A 138 6.15 11.84 10.80
C ILE A 138 7.51 11.33 10.38
N TYR A 139 7.61 10.09 9.90
CA TYR A 139 8.89 9.49 9.53
C TYR A 139 9.51 10.09 8.27
N ASN A 140 8.70 10.67 7.39
CA ASN A 140 9.18 11.40 6.21
C ASN A 140 9.38 12.90 6.46
N ARG A 141 9.08 13.37 7.66
CA ARG A 141 9.13 14.80 8.01
C ARG A 141 8.33 15.66 7.04
N ASN A 142 7.19 15.14 6.60
CA ASN A 142 6.30 15.80 5.66
C ASN A 142 4.86 15.73 6.18
N MET A 143 4.49 16.71 6.98
CA MET A 143 3.16 16.79 7.57
C MET A 143 2.12 17.39 6.61
N ARG A 144 2.56 18.00 5.52
CA ARG A 144 1.67 18.70 4.58
C ARG A 144 0.99 17.80 3.60
N GLU A 145 1.71 16.80 3.09
CA GLU A 145 1.18 15.90 2.07
C GLU A 145 0.61 14.63 2.69
N PRO A 146 -0.53 14.14 2.18
CA PRO A 146 -1.06 12.85 2.61
C PRO A 146 0.00 11.75 2.49
N PHE A 147 0.06 10.87 3.49
CA PHE A 147 0.99 9.74 3.54
C PHE A 147 2.46 10.15 3.38
N GLY A 148 2.78 11.37 3.84
CA GLY A 148 4.14 11.87 3.75
C GLY A 148 4.66 12.08 2.33
N GLY A 149 3.77 12.23 1.35
CA GLY A 149 4.09 12.39 -0.06
C GLY A 149 4.29 11.07 -0.81
N LYS A 150 4.03 9.93 -0.19
CA LYS A 150 4.11 8.63 -0.88
C LYS A 150 2.95 8.44 -1.86
N GLN A 151 3.22 7.78 -2.96
CA GLN A 151 2.20 7.33 -3.90
C GLN A 151 1.59 6.03 -3.40
N LEU A 152 0.27 5.90 -3.43
CA LEU A 152 -0.43 4.69 -3.03
C LEU A 152 -1.12 4.05 -4.25
N LEU A 153 -1.02 2.74 -4.34
CA LEU A 153 -1.88 1.92 -5.18
C LEU A 153 -2.72 1.04 -4.27
N LEU A 154 -3.99 1.34 -4.18
CA LEU A 154 -4.94 0.59 -3.35
C LEU A 154 -5.71 -0.37 -4.24
N VAL A 155 -5.70 -1.64 -3.91
CA VAL A 155 -6.32 -2.70 -4.71
C VAL A 155 -7.41 -3.37 -3.89
N GLY A 156 -8.60 -3.49 -4.45
CA GLY A 156 -9.72 -4.12 -3.74
C GLY A 156 -10.86 -4.49 -4.64
N ASP A 157 -11.77 -5.30 -4.09
CA ASP A 157 -12.98 -5.72 -4.80
C ASP A 157 -14.10 -4.69 -4.61
N ILE A 158 -14.99 -4.62 -5.59
CA ILE A 158 -16.25 -3.89 -5.49
C ILE A 158 -17.31 -4.86 -4.99
N TYR A 159 -18.06 -4.45 -3.99
CA TYR A 159 -19.20 -5.19 -3.47
C TYR A 159 -20.51 -4.55 -3.91
#